data_a5d813142259652e4bfe2a235fb16ba1
#
_entry.id   a5d813142259652e4bfe2a235fb16ba1
#
_cell.length_a   1.000
_cell.length_b   1.000
_cell.length_c   1.000
_cell.angle_alpha   90.00
_cell.angle_beta   90.00
_cell.angle_gamma   90.00
#
_symmetry.space_group_name_H-M   'P 1'
#
loop_
_entity.id
_entity.type
_entity.pdbx_description
1 polymer ?
#
loop_
_entity_poly.entity_id
_entity_poly.type
_entity_poly.pdbx_seq_one_letter_code
_entity_poly.pdbx_strand_id
1 'polypeptide(L)'
;FALQIKWAQDLQLPIIIHDRESQGEVFSMLCAHRAFESNHVLYHCFTSSVEHMYEIVRKGGYISIPGIVTFKNAHSMKEVAQKVPLDRLLIETDAPFLTPSPH
;
A
#
# COMPACT_ATOMS: atom_id res chain seq x y z
N PHE A 1 -1.91 12.08 -11.91
CA PHE A 1 -2.39 10.91 -11.14
C PHE A 1 -3.84 10.56 -11.50
N ALA A 2 -4.73 11.55 -11.56
CA ALA A 2 -6.13 11.30 -11.93
C ALA A 2 -6.26 10.67 -13.32
N LEU A 3 -5.46 11.11 -14.28
CA LEU A 3 -5.45 10.55 -15.63
C LEU A 3 -5.00 9.08 -15.61
N GLN A 4 -4.01 8.77 -14.78
CA GLN A 4 -3.51 7.40 -14.64
C GLN A 4 -4.57 6.48 -14.03
N ILE A 5 -5.33 6.97 -13.06
CA ILE A 5 -6.46 6.22 -12.51
C ILE A 5 -7.48 5.92 -13.60
N LYS A 6 -7.82 6.92 -14.41
CA LYS A 6 -8.78 6.75 -15.48
C LYS A 6 -8.31 5.73 -16.52
N TRP A 7 -7.03 5.76 -16.89
CA TRP A 7 -6.47 4.78 -17.80
C TRP A 7 -6.56 3.35 -17.24
N ALA A 8 -6.24 3.19 -15.95
CA ALA A 8 -6.35 1.89 -15.31
C ALA A 8 -7.80 1.39 -15.30
N GLN A 9 -8.75 2.28 -15.05
CA GLN A 9 -10.17 1.94 -15.07
C GLN A 9 -10.63 1.53 -16.47
N ASP A 10 -10.24 2.29 -17.49
CA ASP A 10 -10.63 2.00 -18.88
C ASP A 10 -10.04 0.68 -19.36
N LEU A 11 -8.82 0.34 -18.93
CA LEU A 11 -8.12 -0.87 -19.32
C LEU A 11 -8.35 -2.05 -18.36
N GLN A 12 -9.07 -1.83 -17.26
CA GLN A 12 -9.33 -2.82 -16.21
C GLN A 12 -8.05 -3.43 -15.63
N LEU A 13 -7.07 -2.58 -15.37
CA LEU A 13 -5.77 -2.99 -14.81
C LEU A 13 -5.71 -2.72 -13.32
N PRO A 14 -4.95 -3.52 -12.54
CA PRO A 14 -4.67 -3.18 -11.15
C PRO A 14 -3.92 -1.86 -11.05
N ILE A 15 -4.13 -1.15 -9.95
CA ILE A 15 -3.44 0.11 -9.66
C ILE A 15 -2.43 -0.14 -8.57
N ILE A 16 -1.15 0.14 -8.85
CA ILE A 16 -0.07 0.02 -7.88
C ILE A 16 0.32 1.43 -7.46
N ILE A 17 0.22 1.68 -6.16
CA ILE A 17 0.49 2.98 -5.56
C ILE A 17 1.85 2.98 -4.90
N HIS A 18 2.67 3.96 -5.23
CA HIS A 18 3.87 4.30 -4.49
C HIS A 18 3.60 5.62 -3.77
N ASP A 19 3.24 5.54 -2.50
CA ASP A 19 2.86 6.71 -1.71
C ASP A 19 3.95 7.02 -0.69
N ARG A 20 4.64 8.15 -0.88
CA ARG A 20 5.64 8.63 0.05
C ARG A 20 5.26 10.03 0.50
N GLU A 21 4.82 10.12 1.77
CA GLU A 21 4.55 11.40 2.41
C GLU A 21 3.51 12.27 1.70
N SER A 22 2.50 11.66 1.09
CA SER A 22 1.44 12.42 0.43
C SER A 22 0.40 12.97 1.37
N GLN A 23 0.49 12.65 2.67
CA GLN A 23 -0.43 13.15 3.70
C GLN A 23 -1.90 12.87 3.40
N GLY A 24 -2.17 11.72 2.80
CA GLY A 24 -3.54 11.30 2.50
C GLY A 24 -4.11 11.80 1.18
N GLU A 25 -3.37 12.61 0.43
CA GLU A 25 -3.84 13.09 -0.87
C GLU A 25 -4.10 11.96 -1.86
N VAL A 26 -3.20 10.97 -1.90
CA VAL A 26 -3.35 9.82 -2.79
C VAL A 26 -4.60 9.04 -2.43
N PHE A 27 -4.81 8.75 -1.16
CA PHE A 27 -5.98 8.02 -0.70
C PHE A 27 -7.26 8.77 -1.03
N SER A 28 -7.30 10.07 -0.76
CA SER A 28 -8.47 10.91 -1.06
C SER A 28 -8.81 10.89 -2.55
N MET A 29 -7.80 10.95 -3.40
CA MET A 29 -8.00 10.94 -4.85
C MET A 29 -8.50 9.57 -5.34
N LEU A 30 -7.97 8.48 -4.78
CA LEU A 30 -8.45 7.14 -5.10
C LEU A 30 -9.92 6.97 -4.72
N CYS A 31 -10.33 7.49 -3.57
CA CYS A 31 -11.72 7.45 -3.13
C CYS A 31 -12.61 8.32 -4.04
N ALA A 32 -12.17 9.53 -4.38
CA ALA A 32 -12.92 10.46 -5.22
C ALA A 32 -13.19 9.86 -6.61
N HIS A 33 -12.24 9.10 -7.15
CA HIS A 33 -12.39 8.44 -8.45
C HIS A 33 -12.95 7.01 -8.35
N ARG A 34 -13.33 6.57 -7.17
CA ARG A 34 -13.88 5.23 -6.93
C ARG A 34 -12.94 4.10 -7.39
N ALA A 35 -11.63 4.32 -7.25
CA ALA A 35 -10.64 3.38 -7.73
C ALA A 35 -10.70 2.05 -6.98
N PHE A 36 -10.99 2.06 -5.68
CA PHE A 36 -11.10 0.84 -4.89
C PHE A 36 -12.29 -0.03 -5.32
N GLU A 37 -13.34 0.58 -5.89
CA GLU A 37 -14.52 -0.13 -6.35
C GLU A 37 -14.34 -0.70 -7.74
N SER A 38 -13.60 0.00 -8.60
CA SER A 38 -13.44 -0.37 -10.02
C SER A 38 -12.24 -1.28 -10.27
N ASN A 39 -11.18 -1.21 -9.45
CA ASN A 39 -9.92 -1.88 -9.69
C ASN A 39 -9.36 -2.48 -8.41
N HIS A 40 -8.44 -3.43 -8.57
CA HIS A 40 -7.59 -3.84 -7.44
C HIS A 40 -6.55 -2.74 -7.21
N VAL A 41 -6.46 -2.26 -5.98
CA VAL A 41 -5.50 -1.21 -5.58
C VAL A 41 -4.52 -1.80 -4.59
N LEU A 42 -3.23 -1.70 -4.90
CA LEU A 42 -2.14 -2.17 -4.05
C LEU A 42 -1.26 -0.99 -3.65
N TYR A 43 -1.11 -0.76 -2.35
CA TYR A 43 -0.11 0.16 -1.81
C TYR A 43 1.22 -0.58 -1.71
N HIS A 44 2.10 -0.30 -2.65
CA HIS A 44 3.42 -0.91 -2.73
C HIS A 44 4.35 -0.27 -1.71
N CYS A 45 5.17 -1.09 -1.06
CA CYS A 45 6.14 -0.63 -0.07
C CYS A 45 5.48 0.22 1.03
N PHE A 46 4.44 -0.35 1.66
CA PHE A 46 3.65 0.39 2.64
C PHE A 46 4.50 0.70 3.88
N THR A 47 4.63 1.98 4.20
CA THR A 47 5.43 2.46 5.33
C THR A 47 4.66 3.44 6.22
N SER A 48 3.35 3.42 6.16
CA SER A 48 2.50 4.31 6.93
C SER A 48 1.99 3.64 8.22
N SER A 49 0.93 4.16 8.79
CA SER A 49 0.40 3.75 10.09
C SER A 49 -0.59 2.60 10.00
N VAL A 50 -0.88 1.98 11.15
CA VAL A 50 -1.94 0.97 11.27
C VAL A 50 -3.29 1.57 10.89
N GLU A 51 -3.55 2.80 11.30
CA GLU A 51 -4.81 3.49 10.99
C GLU A 51 -5.00 3.63 9.48
N HIS A 52 -3.96 4.03 8.77
CA HIS A 52 -4.02 4.15 7.31
C HIS A 52 -4.18 2.78 6.64
N MET A 53 -3.51 1.77 7.17
CA MET A 53 -3.69 0.39 6.68
C MET A 53 -5.15 -0.03 6.78
N TYR A 54 -5.80 0.22 7.90
CA TYR A 54 -7.22 -0.12 8.07
C TYR A 54 -8.11 0.64 7.11
N GLU A 55 -7.82 1.92 6.83
CA GLU A 55 -8.58 2.68 5.84
C GLU A 55 -8.51 2.04 4.46
N ILE A 56 -7.31 1.65 4.03
CA ILE A 56 -7.08 1.01 2.73
C ILE A 56 -7.81 -0.33 2.66
N VAL A 57 -7.67 -1.16 3.67
CA VAL A 57 -8.25 -2.50 3.72
C VAL A 57 -9.77 -2.44 3.74
N ARG A 58 -10.35 -1.49 4.49
CA ARG A 58 -11.81 -1.31 4.51
C ARG A 58 -12.38 -0.97 3.14
N LYS A 59 -11.61 -0.30 2.31
CA LYS A 59 -12.02 -0.01 0.93
C LYS A 59 -11.80 -1.17 -0.01
N GLY A 60 -11.20 -2.26 0.45
CA GLY A 60 -10.88 -3.42 -0.37
C GLY A 60 -9.51 -3.38 -1.01
N GLY A 61 -8.64 -2.49 -0.56
CA GLY A 61 -7.27 -2.40 -1.06
C GLY A 61 -6.34 -3.41 -0.43
N TYR A 62 -5.15 -3.51 -0.99
CA TYR A 62 -4.08 -4.39 -0.54
C TYR A 62 -2.87 -3.57 -0.14
N ILE A 63 -2.03 -4.12 0.72
CA ILE A 63 -0.73 -3.52 1.02
C ILE A 63 0.37 -4.56 0.83
N SER A 64 1.56 -4.11 0.46
CA SER A 64 2.74 -4.97 0.47
C SER A 64 3.71 -4.50 1.55
N ILE A 65 4.33 -5.47 2.21
CA ILE A 65 5.23 -5.21 3.33
C ILE A 65 6.67 -5.28 2.85
N PRO A 66 7.43 -4.18 2.98
CA PRO A 66 8.84 -4.17 2.56
C PRO A 66 9.75 -4.83 3.59
N GLY A 67 10.99 -5.11 3.17
CA GLY A 67 12.00 -5.68 4.04
C GLY A 67 12.30 -4.84 5.28
N ILE A 68 12.02 -3.54 5.23
CA ILE A 68 12.20 -2.62 6.36
C ILE A 68 11.44 -3.08 7.62
N VAL A 69 10.41 -3.92 7.48
CA VAL A 69 9.67 -4.47 8.62
C VAL A 69 10.58 -5.23 9.58
N THR A 70 11.70 -5.78 9.08
CA THR A 70 12.66 -6.52 9.91
C THR A 70 13.62 -5.62 10.67
N PHE A 71 13.64 -4.32 10.40
CA PHE A 71 14.54 -3.38 11.07
C PHE A 71 14.13 -3.20 12.53
N LYS A 72 15.13 -3.02 13.41
CA LYS A 72 14.89 -2.91 14.87
C LYS A 72 13.96 -1.75 15.22
N ASN A 73 14.02 -0.65 14.48
CA ASN A 73 13.26 0.55 14.77
C ASN A 73 11.92 0.61 14.01
N ALA A 74 11.53 -0.46 13.35
CA ALA A 74 10.32 -0.48 12.54
C ALA A 74 9.10 -0.92 13.36
N HIS A 75 8.83 -0.26 14.48
CA HIS A 75 7.73 -0.65 15.37
C HIS A 75 6.36 -0.52 14.72
N SER A 76 6.13 0.60 14.05
CA SER A 76 4.86 0.85 13.35
C SER A 76 4.62 -0.18 12.25
N MET A 77 5.66 -0.51 11.47
CA MET A 77 5.54 -1.49 10.40
C MET A 77 5.32 -2.90 10.91
N LYS A 78 5.95 -3.25 12.03
CA LYS A 78 5.73 -4.55 12.67
C LYS A 78 4.30 -4.68 13.16
N GLU A 79 3.74 -3.61 13.69
CA GLU A 79 2.34 -3.59 14.12
C GLU A 79 1.40 -3.74 12.92
N VAL A 80 1.68 -3.04 11.81
CA VAL A 80 0.92 -3.21 10.57
C VAL A 80 0.96 -4.66 10.11
N ALA A 81 2.16 -5.26 10.07
CA ALA A 81 2.31 -6.65 9.63
C ALA A 81 1.55 -7.63 10.51
N GLN A 82 1.44 -7.35 11.80
CA GLN A 82 0.69 -8.20 12.72
C GLN A 82 -0.83 -8.08 12.55
N LYS A 83 -1.31 -6.90 12.19
CA LYS A 83 -2.75 -6.59 12.21
C LYS A 83 -3.42 -6.63 10.84
N VAL A 84 -2.65 -6.61 9.75
CA VAL A 84 -3.23 -6.65 8.41
C VAL A 84 -3.88 -8.01 8.15
N PRO A 85 -5.10 -8.06 7.57
CA PRO A 85 -5.70 -9.33 7.16
C PRO A 85 -4.83 -10.05 6.13
N LEU A 86 -4.66 -11.36 6.28
CA LEU A 86 -3.79 -12.15 5.40
C LEU A 86 -4.23 -12.10 3.93
N ASP A 87 -5.51 -11.98 3.66
CA ASP A 87 -6.03 -11.90 2.29
C ASP A 87 -5.83 -10.52 1.65
N ARG A 88 -5.27 -9.57 2.40
CA ARG A 88 -4.96 -8.21 1.91
C ARG A 88 -3.47 -7.90 1.98
N LEU A 89 -2.65 -8.89 2.31
CA LEU A 89 -1.22 -8.70 2.50
C LEU A 89 -0.43 -9.34 1.37
N LEU A 90 0.51 -8.58 0.81
CA LEU A 90 1.51 -9.08 -0.12
C LEU A 90 2.90 -8.79 0.43
N ILE A 91 3.89 -9.54 -0.02
CA ILE A 91 5.28 -9.29 0.33
C ILE A 91 6.03 -8.84 -0.93
N GLU A 92 7.06 -8.03 -0.74
CA GLU A 92 7.76 -7.42 -1.86
C GLU A 92 9.19 -7.05 -1.46
N THR A 93 9.96 -6.60 -2.44
CA THR A 93 11.30 -6.10 -2.23
C THR A 93 11.55 -4.90 -3.14
N ASP A 94 12.35 -3.96 -2.64
CA ASP A 94 12.88 -2.84 -3.42
C ASP A 94 14.36 -3.07 -3.73
N ALA A 95 14.75 -4.33 -3.88
CA ALA A 95 16.14 -4.69 -4.08
C ALA A 95 16.81 -3.80 -5.14
N PRO A 96 18.07 -3.39 -4.94
CA PRO A 96 18.94 -3.71 -3.82
C PRO A 96 18.72 -2.85 -2.56
N PHE A 97 17.71 -2.00 -2.55
CA PHE A 97 17.38 -1.12 -1.43
C PHE A 97 16.54 -1.85 -0.40
N LEU A 98 16.56 -1.37 0.84
CA LEU A 98 15.72 -1.83 1.94
C LEU A 98 15.83 -3.34 2.18
N THR A 99 17.05 -3.88 2.13
CA THR A 99 17.32 -5.29 2.37
C THR A 99 16.86 -5.68 3.78
N PRO A 100 16.15 -6.82 3.94
CA PRO A 100 15.73 -7.27 5.27
C PRO A 100 16.91 -7.50 6.19
N SER A 101 16.72 -7.16 7.50
CA SER A 101 17.68 -7.52 8.53
C SER A 101 17.60 -9.02 8.79
N PRO A 102 18.72 -9.72 9.03
CA PRO A 102 20.11 -9.25 9.23
C PRO A 102 20.95 -9.17 7.94
N HIS A 103 20.37 -9.27 6.79
CA HIS A 103 21.09 -9.28 5.51
C HIS A 103 21.46 -7.87 4.98
#